data_cc9abfaddf41702a19370231cb8408cf
#
_entry.id   cc9abfaddf41702a19370231cb8408cf
#
_cell.length_a   1.000
_cell.length_b   1.000
_cell.length_c   1.000
_cell.angle_alpha   90.00
_cell.angle_beta   90.00
_cell.angle_gamma   90.00
#
_symmetry.space_group_name_H-M   'P 1'
#
loop_
_entity.id
_entity.type
_entity.pdbx_description
1 polymer ?
#
loop_
_entity_poly.entity_id
_entity_poly.type
_entity_poly.pdbx_seq_one_letter_code
_entity_poly.pdbx_strand_id
1 'polypeptide(L)'
;HFKELLQYPHDAYSRYGKNVSLAAFRWTRVVEVDDNTQVIKRKKKDIGRITGIIPLRRGRSGYVSRLLVKGTKGNITLNKENVIRNNLSLGMLRSSYFIVEPNYRDRELKFFVFYGGGWGHGVGFDQTGAAGRAEDGQDYKEILSHYFPLADFYSPSLETTSDKKAK
;
A
#
# COMPACT_ATOMS: atom_id res chain seq x y z
N HIS A 1 11.69 -3.11 -14.92
CA HIS A 1 12.07 -2.46 -13.63
C HIS A 1 11.04 -2.65 -12.51
N PHE A 2 9.74 -2.26 -12.67
CA PHE A 2 8.79 -2.32 -11.55
C PHE A 2 8.45 -3.77 -11.13
N LYS A 3 8.31 -4.69 -12.08
CA LYS A 3 8.06 -6.11 -11.82
C LYS A 3 9.26 -6.73 -11.10
N GLU A 4 10.47 -6.39 -11.51
CA GLU A 4 11.71 -6.83 -10.88
C GLU A 4 11.81 -6.34 -9.44
N LEU A 5 11.47 -5.07 -9.16
CA LEU A 5 11.43 -4.52 -7.80
C LEU A 5 10.49 -5.29 -6.86
N LEU A 6 9.42 -5.87 -7.37
CA LEU A 6 8.51 -6.69 -6.59
C LEU A 6 8.97 -8.15 -6.47
N GLN A 7 9.63 -8.69 -7.49
CA GLN A 7 10.08 -10.08 -7.53
C GLN A 7 11.40 -10.30 -6.79
N TYR A 8 12.32 -9.32 -6.85
CA TYR A 8 13.62 -9.41 -6.19
C TYR A 8 13.62 -8.60 -4.91
N PRO A 9 13.93 -9.22 -3.77
CA PRO A 9 14.04 -8.51 -2.52
C PRO A 9 15.27 -7.62 -2.53
N HIS A 10 15.05 -6.32 -2.33
CA HIS A 10 16.14 -5.38 -2.06
C HIS A 10 16.53 -5.43 -0.59
N ASP A 11 17.74 -5.03 -0.29
CA ASP A 11 18.16 -4.77 1.07
C ASP A 11 17.34 -3.57 1.60
N ALA A 12 16.47 -3.86 2.54
CA ALA A 12 15.61 -2.87 3.16
C ALA A 12 15.42 -3.23 4.64
N TYR A 13 15.52 -2.24 5.50
CA TYR A 13 15.31 -2.42 6.94
C TYR A 13 13.96 -3.05 7.28
N SER A 14 12.92 -2.73 6.52
CA SER A 14 11.58 -3.33 6.66
C SER A 14 11.50 -4.82 6.33
N ARG A 15 12.59 -5.43 5.86
CA ARG A 15 12.67 -6.87 5.55
C ARG A 15 13.27 -7.70 6.70
N TYR A 16 14.23 -7.14 7.42
CA TYR A 16 15.12 -7.89 8.31
C TYR A 16 14.80 -7.75 9.80
N GLY A 17 13.92 -6.84 10.20
CA GLY A 17 13.57 -6.64 11.61
C GLY A 17 12.96 -7.90 12.23
N LYS A 18 13.38 -8.26 13.45
CA LYS A 18 12.92 -9.46 14.19
C LYS A 18 11.40 -9.47 14.40
N ASN A 19 10.80 -8.29 14.46
CA ASN A 19 9.37 -8.10 14.70
C ASN A 19 8.59 -7.73 13.42
N VAL A 20 9.18 -7.90 12.24
CA VAL A 20 8.56 -7.54 10.96
C VAL A 20 7.92 -8.76 10.31
N SER A 21 6.64 -8.65 9.97
CA SER A 21 5.98 -9.65 9.13
C SER A 21 6.48 -9.54 7.68
N LEU A 22 7.12 -10.59 7.16
CA LEU A 22 7.50 -10.68 5.74
C LEU A 22 6.31 -10.40 4.80
N ALA A 23 5.10 -10.76 5.24
CA ALA A 23 3.86 -10.47 4.53
C ALA A 23 3.49 -8.97 4.48
N ALA A 24 4.08 -8.12 5.34
CA ALA A 24 3.96 -6.67 5.23
C ALA A 24 4.91 -6.12 4.16
N PHE A 25 6.07 -6.76 3.95
CA PHE A 25 7.07 -6.34 2.96
C PHE A 25 6.67 -6.73 1.53
N ARG A 26 6.28 -8.01 1.33
CA ARG A 26 5.79 -8.54 0.04
C ARG A 26 4.54 -9.38 0.26
N TRP A 27 3.58 -9.28 -0.66
CA TRP A 27 2.34 -10.01 -0.57
C TRP A 27 1.80 -10.41 -1.94
N THR A 28 1.09 -11.53 -1.97
CA THR A 28 0.33 -11.98 -3.13
C THR A 28 -1.15 -12.09 -2.73
N ARG A 29 -2.02 -11.66 -3.60
CA ARG A 29 -3.47 -11.81 -3.45
C ARG A 29 -4.08 -12.35 -4.72
N VAL A 30 -4.74 -13.48 -4.62
CA VAL A 30 -5.58 -14.03 -5.70
C VAL A 30 -7.01 -13.56 -5.44
N VAL A 31 -7.67 -13.04 -6.47
CA VAL A 31 -9.06 -12.60 -6.39
C VAL A 31 -9.82 -13.14 -7.59
N GLU A 32 -10.88 -13.89 -7.34
CA GLU A 32 -11.75 -14.39 -8.39
C GLU A 32 -12.44 -13.22 -9.11
N VAL A 33 -12.65 -13.38 -10.42
CA VAL A 33 -13.31 -12.35 -11.23
C VAL A 33 -14.71 -12.05 -10.72
N ASP A 34 -15.42 -13.08 -10.25
CA ASP A 34 -16.78 -12.91 -9.75
C ASP A 34 -16.79 -12.14 -8.42
N ASP A 35 -15.84 -12.38 -7.53
CA ASP A 35 -15.66 -11.59 -6.31
C ASP A 35 -15.35 -10.11 -6.61
N ASN A 36 -14.41 -9.84 -7.52
CA ASN A 36 -14.13 -8.49 -7.99
C ASN A 36 -15.38 -7.82 -8.56
N THR A 37 -16.12 -8.55 -9.39
CA THR A 37 -17.35 -8.06 -10.04
C THR A 37 -18.40 -7.67 -9.00
N GLN A 38 -18.62 -8.52 -7.99
CA GLN A 38 -19.57 -8.23 -6.91
C GLN A 38 -19.15 -7.03 -6.05
N VAL A 39 -17.87 -6.90 -5.75
CA VAL A 39 -17.33 -5.75 -5.00
C VAL A 39 -17.56 -4.45 -5.75
N ILE A 40 -17.21 -4.39 -7.03
CA ILE A 40 -17.39 -3.19 -7.87
C ILE A 40 -18.87 -2.86 -8.03
N LYS A 41 -19.71 -3.85 -8.34
CA LYS A 41 -21.16 -3.66 -8.47
C LYS A 41 -21.77 -3.07 -7.20
N ARG A 42 -21.44 -3.64 -6.04
CA ARG A 42 -21.99 -3.22 -4.75
C ARG A 42 -21.51 -1.86 -4.28
N LYS A 43 -20.20 -1.57 -4.46
CA LYS A 43 -19.56 -0.37 -3.91
C LYS A 43 -19.50 0.82 -4.87
N LYS A 44 -19.67 0.60 -6.16
CA LYS A 44 -19.49 1.64 -7.20
C LYS A 44 -20.61 1.65 -8.23
N LYS A 45 -20.51 0.79 -9.25
CA LYS A 45 -21.42 0.76 -10.39
C LYS A 45 -21.48 -0.65 -10.97
N ASP A 46 -22.62 -1.06 -11.50
CA ASP A 46 -22.73 -2.28 -12.30
C ASP A 46 -22.09 -2.06 -13.69
N ILE A 47 -20.90 -2.59 -13.87
CA ILE A 47 -20.18 -2.61 -15.15
C ILE A 47 -20.22 -3.98 -15.81
N GLY A 48 -21.07 -4.90 -15.33
CA GLY A 48 -21.08 -6.30 -15.74
C GLY A 48 -19.86 -7.06 -15.21
N ARG A 49 -19.61 -8.24 -15.78
CA ARG A 49 -18.46 -9.09 -15.41
C ARG A 49 -17.14 -8.37 -15.75
N ILE A 50 -16.22 -8.35 -14.83
CA ILE A 50 -14.91 -7.71 -15.04
C ILE A 50 -14.10 -8.50 -16.07
N THR A 51 -13.51 -7.78 -17.02
CA THR A 51 -12.69 -8.32 -18.11
C THR A 51 -11.25 -7.84 -18.06
N GLY A 52 -10.94 -6.83 -17.24
CA GLY A 52 -9.58 -6.32 -17.12
C GLY A 52 -9.40 -5.30 -15.99
N ILE A 53 -8.21 -5.29 -15.43
CA ILE A 53 -7.76 -4.35 -14.40
C ILE A 53 -6.42 -3.77 -14.86
N ILE A 54 -6.36 -2.46 -15.12
CA ILE A 54 -5.24 -1.80 -15.78
C ILE A 54 -4.79 -0.59 -14.96
N PRO A 55 -3.60 -0.61 -14.36
CA PRO A 55 -3.00 0.58 -13.77
C PRO A 55 -2.74 1.65 -14.84
N LEU A 56 -3.37 2.82 -14.70
CA LEU A 56 -3.23 3.95 -15.65
C LEU A 56 -2.15 4.94 -15.20
N ARG A 57 -1.99 5.12 -13.90
CA ARG A 57 -1.02 6.07 -13.35
C ARG A 57 -0.45 5.55 -12.04
N ARG A 58 0.86 5.77 -11.87
CA ARG A 58 1.59 5.54 -10.62
C ARG A 58 2.20 6.85 -10.14
N GLY A 59 2.35 6.98 -8.82
CA GLY A 59 3.17 8.01 -8.21
C GLY A 59 4.67 7.70 -8.39
N ARG A 60 5.53 8.63 -7.97
CA ARG A 60 7.00 8.44 -8.00
C ARG A 60 7.46 7.23 -7.18
N SER A 61 6.76 6.92 -6.10
CA SER A 61 6.98 5.75 -5.24
C SER A 61 6.43 4.43 -5.82
N GLY A 62 5.86 4.42 -7.04
CA GLY A 62 5.32 3.23 -7.70
C GLY A 62 3.87 2.86 -7.30
N TYR A 63 3.28 3.53 -6.31
CA TYR A 63 1.90 3.30 -5.89
C TYR A 63 0.92 3.68 -6.99
N VAL A 64 -0.07 2.82 -7.26
CA VAL A 64 -1.12 3.08 -8.25
C VAL A 64 -2.05 4.17 -7.71
N SER A 65 -2.12 5.29 -8.41
CA SER A 65 -2.99 6.43 -8.09
C SER A 65 -4.24 6.52 -8.96
N ARG A 66 -4.22 5.85 -10.13
CA ARG A 66 -5.36 5.77 -11.06
C ARG A 66 -5.39 4.40 -11.71
N LEU A 67 -6.55 3.74 -11.68
CA LEU A 67 -6.75 2.38 -12.16
C LEU A 67 -8.03 2.29 -12.98
N LEU A 68 -7.96 1.66 -14.15
CA LEU A 68 -9.12 1.33 -14.98
C LEU A 68 -9.58 -0.10 -14.67
N VAL A 69 -10.86 -0.26 -14.39
CA VAL A 69 -11.54 -1.56 -14.35
C VAL A 69 -12.47 -1.66 -15.54
N LYS A 70 -12.23 -2.63 -16.41
CA LYS A 70 -13.06 -2.93 -17.58
C LYS A 70 -14.08 -3.99 -17.24
N GLY A 71 -15.29 -3.82 -17.72
CA GLY A 71 -16.36 -4.82 -17.58
C GLY A 71 -17.15 -4.98 -18.88
N THR A 72 -18.01 -6.00 -18.93
CA THR A 72 -18.82 -6.34 -20.12
C THR A 72 -19.89 -5.31 -20.44
N LYS A 73 -20.31 -4.49 -19.47
CA LYS A 73 -21.33 -3.45 -19.63
C LYS A 73 -20.77 -2.03 -19.56
N GLY A 74 -19.46 -1.89 -19.40
CA GLY A 74 -18.79 -0.58 -19.32
C GLY A 74 -17.54 -0.61 -18.48
N ASN A 75 -16.98 0.57 -18.24
CA ASN A 75 -15.73 0.72 -17.52
C ASN A 75 -15.90 1.69 -16.35
N ILE A 76 -15.02 1.57 -15.35
CA ILE A 76 -14.91 2.53 -14.25
C ILE A 76 -13.44 2.85 -13.98
N THR A 77 -13.15 4.10 -13.67
CA THR A 77 -11.83 4.52 -13.20
C THR A 77 -11.87 4.74 -11.70
N LEU A 78 -10.99 4.05 -10.99
CA LEU A 78 -10.77 4.25 -9.56
C LEU A 78 -9.59 5.22 -9.39
N ASN A 79 -9.81 6.28 -8.63
CA ASN A 79 -8.80 7.28 -8.31
C ASN A 79 -8.53 7.26 -6.80
N LYS A 80 -7.32 7.60 -6.41
CA LYS A 80 -6.76 7.59 -5.05
C LYS A 80 -6.50 6.16 -4.53
N GLU A 81 -5.40 6.04 -3.83
CA GLU A 81 -4.85 4.80 -3.27
C GLU A 81 -5.89 4.03 -2.44
N ASN A 82 -6.51 4.70 -1.48
CA ASN A 82 -7.48 4.08 -0.59
C ASN A 82 -8.73 3.54 -1.33
N VAL A 83 -9.21 4.26 -2.35
CA VAL A 83 -10.33 3.82 -3.18
C VAL A 83 -9.96 2.56 -3.95
N ILE A 84 -8.75 2.51 -4.53
CA ILE A 84 -8.25 1.35 -5.27
C ILE A 84 -8.19 0.13 -4.36
N ARG A 85 -7.55 0.25 -3.18
CA ARG A 85 -7.41 -0.85 -2.22
C ARG A 85 -8.74 -1.43 -1.76
N ASN A 86 -9.70 -0.57 -1.49
CA ASN A 86 -11.01 -0.97 -0.95
C ASN A 86 -11.98 -1.58 -1.98
N ASN A 87 -11.68 -1.47 -3.28
CA ASN A 87 -12.62 -1.87 -4.33
C ASN A 87 -12.15 -3.03 -5.20
N LEU A 88 -11.00 -3.64 -4.91
CA LEU A 88 -10.43 -4.72 -5.74
C LEU A 88 -10.50 -6.12 -5.13
N SER A 89 -11.01 -6.28 -3.92
CA SER A 89 -11.21 -7.60 -3.31
C SER A 89 -12.27 -7.55 -2.21
N LEU A 90 -12.73 -8.68 -1.73
CA LEU A 90 -13.69 -8.78 -0.61
C LEU A 90 -13.13 -8.09 0.64
N GLY A 91 -11.83 -8.21 0.92
CA GLY A 91 -11.11 -7.41 1.91
C GLY A 91 -10.25 -6.34 1.26
N MET A 92 -9.78 -5.36 2.02
CA MET A 92 -8.89 -4.32 1.53
C MET A 92 -7.53 -4.90 1.14
N LEU A 93 -6.97 -4.48 -0.01
CA LEU A 93 -5.57 -4.76 -0.37
C LEU A 93 -4.63 -4.05 0.62
N ARG A 94 -3.48 -4.67 0.90
CA ARG A 94 -2.50 -4.11 1.85
C ARG A 94 -1.94 -2.76 1.42
N SER A 95 -1.72 -2.58 0.11
CA SER A 95 -1.25 -1.34 -0.49
C SER A 95 -1.78 -1.19 -1.91
N SER A 96 -1.57 -0.04 -2.54
CA SER A 96 -1.72 0.11 -3.99
C SER A 96 -0.39 0.00 -4.75
N TYR A 97 0.67 -0.45 -4.08
CA TYR A 97 1.96 -0.78 -4.68
C TYR A 97 1.93 -2.23 -5.16
N PHE A 98 1.38 -2.47 -6.35
CA PHE A 98 1.22 -3.81 -6.90
C PHE A 98 1.33 -3.83 -8.43
N ILE A 99 1.60 -5.01 -8.98
CA ILE A 99 1.25 -5.41 -10.34
C ILE A 99 0.04 -6.34 -10.28
N VAL A 100 -0.72 -6.42 -11.35
CA VAL A 100 -1.86 -7.32 -11.47
C VAL A 100 -1.77 -8.09 -12.79
N GLU A 101 -1.97 -9.39 -12.71
CA GLU A 101 -1.92 -10.30 -13.85
C GLU A 101 -3.25 -11.04 -13.98
N PRO A 102 -3.88 -11.05 -15.17
CA PRO A 102 -5.04 -11.88 -15.42
C PRO A 102 -4.62 -13.35 -15.55
N ASN A 103 -5.40 -14.24 -14.99
CA ASN A 103 -5.18 -15.67 -15.12
C ASN A 103 -6.39 -16.34 -15.78
N TYR A 104 -6.11 -17.13 -16.80
CA TYR A 104 -7.10 -17.81 -17.63
C TYR A 104 -7.06 -19.31 -17.39
N ARG A 105 -8.24 -19.94 -17.33
CA ARG A 105 -8.41 -21.39 -17.38
C ARG A 105 -9.42 -21.68 -18.49
N ASP A 106 -9.08 -22.61 -19.37
CA ASP A 106 -9.93 -22.98 -20.52
C ASP A 106 -10.36 -21.75 -21.37
N ARG A 107 -9.41 -20.83 -21.63
CA ARG A 107 -9.61 -19.55 -22.33
C ARG A 107 -10.55 -18.55 -21.62
N GLU A 108 -11.04 -18.88 -20.45
CA GLU A 108 -11.88 -18.00 -19.65
C GLU A 108 -11.06 -17.32 -18.54
N LEU A 109 -11.22 -16.01 -18.39
CA LEU A 109 -10.63 -15.26 -17.29
C LEU A 109 -11.28 -15.68 -15.96
N LYS A 110 -10.51 -16.31 -15.07
CA LYS A 110 -11.02 -16.84 -13.78
C LYS A 110 -10.62 -15.97 -12.59
N PHE A 111 -9.40 -15.47 -12.55
CA PHE A 111 -8.94 -14.67 -11.42
C PHE A 111 -7.87 -13.67 -11.85
N PHE A 112 -7.66 -12.68 -11.00
CA PHE A 112 -6.53 -11.78 -11.04
C PHE A 112 -5.56 -12.11 -9.91
N VAL A 113 -4.26 -12.11 -10.22
CA VAL A 113 -3.20 -12.24 -9.23
C VAL A 113 -2.56 -10.89 -9.03
N PHE A 114 -2.62 -10.38 -7.81
CA PHE A 114 -1.96 -9.16 -7.39
C PHE A 114 -0.66 -9.53 -6.68
N TYR A 115 0.46 -9.04 -7.17
CA TYR A 115 1.76 -9.12 -6.52
C TYR A 115 2.09 -7.73 -6.00
N GLY A 116 2.21 -7.57 -4.70
CA GLY A 116 2.36 -6.27 -4.09
C GLY A 116 3.45 -6.17 -3.03
N GLY A 117 3.73 -4.95 -2.61
CA GLY A 117 4.67 -4.64 -1.56
C GLY A 117 4.15 -3.58 -0.60
N GLY A 118 4.60 -3.67 0.65
CA GLY A 118 4.23 -2.73 1.69
C GLY A 118 2.80 -2.91 2.23
N TRP A 119 2.54 -2.28 3.35
CA TRP A 119 1.22 -2.19 3.95
C TRP A 119 0.93 -0.75 4.34
N GLY A 120 -0.07 -0.13 3.71
CA GLY A 120 -0.45 1.25 3.97
C GLY A 120 -0.47 2.11 2.70
N HIS A 121 -0.46 3.41 2.90
CA HIS A 121 -0.61 4.41 1.83
C HIS A 121 0.70 4.77 1.12
N GLY A 122 1.87 4.39 1.69
CA GLY A 122 3.18 4.63 1.09
C GLY A 122 3.66 6.08 1.15
N VAL A 123 3.19 6.82 2.15
CA VAL A 123 3.59 8.22 2.38
C VAL A 123 4.00 8.40 3.84
N GLY A 124 5.17 8.99 4.08
CA GLY A 124 5.70 9.30 5.40
C GLY A 124 6.43 8.13 6.06
N PHE A 125 6.17 7.91 7.34
CA PHE A 125 6.93 7.02 8.21
C PHE A 125 6.65 5.52 7.95
N ASP A 126 7.69 4.76 7.62
CA ASP A 126 7.62 3.29 7.59
C ASP A 126 7.95 2.72 8.96
N GLN A 127 6.92 2.27 9.68
CA GLN A 127 7.07 1.73 11.03
C GLN A 127 7.98 0.49 11.07
N THR A 128 7.91 -0.37 10.05
CA THR A 128 8.70 -1.59 9.99
C THR A 128 10.15 -1.30 9.62
N GLY A 129 10.37 -0.35 8.72
CA GLY A 129 11.70 0.15 8.40
C GLY A 129 12.36 0.88 9.58
N ALA A 130 11.58 1.67 10.32
CA ALA A 130 12.07 2.33 11.53
C ALA A 130 12.48 1.32 12.63
N ALA A 131 11.68 0.27 12.83
CA ALA A 131 12.04 -0.80 13.76
C ALA A 131 13.35 -1.50 13.35
N GLY A 132 13.51 -1.83 12.07
CA GLY A 132 14.74 -2.43 11.56
C GLY A 132 15.97 -1.50 11.70
N ARG A 133 15.81 -0.20 11.52
CA ARG A 133 16.87 0.80 11.76
C ARG A 133 17.27 0.90 13.23
N ALA A 134 16.27 0.84 14.14
CA ALA A 134 16.53 0.82 15.57
C ALA A 134 17.26 -0.45 16.01
N GLU A 135 16.91 -1.61 15.45
CA GLU A 135 17.62 -2.88 15.67
C GLU A 135 19.07 -2.84 15.16
N ASP A 136 19.35 -2.05 14.13
CA ASP A 136 20.69 -1.78 13.57
C ASP A 136 21.46 -0.71 14.37
N GLY A 137 20.89 -0.19 15.47
CA GLY A 137 21.54 0.73 16.39
C GLY A 137 21.34 2.22 16.10
N GLN A 138 20.52 2.58 15.11
CA GLN A 138 20.20 3.98 14.82
C GLN A 138 19.32 4.58 15.92
N ASP A 139 19.63 5.81 16.33
CA ASP A 139 18.80 6.51 17.31
C ASP A 139 17.51 7.10 16.69
N TYR A 140 16.59 7.56 17.54
CA TYR A 140 15.30 8.06 17.08
C TYR A 140 15.43 9.33 16.20
N LYS A 141 16.48 10.16 16.40
CA LYS A 141 16.71 11.36 15.59
C LYS A 141 17.18 11.00 14.19
N GLU A 142 18.10 10.06 14.10
CA GLU A 142 18.57 9.53 12.80
C GLU A 142 17.41 8.90 12.02
N ILE A 143 16.58 8.10 12.69
CA ILE A 143 15.41 7.46 12.09
C ILE A 143 14.41 8.51 11.60
N LEU A 144 14.05 9.48 12.44
CA LEU A 144 13.10 10.52 12.06
C LEU A 144 13.63 11.41 10.94
N SER A 145 14.91 11.79 10.99
CA SER A 145 15.55 12.59 9.93
C SER A 145 15.57 11.86 8.58
N HIS A 146 15.69 10.52 8.59
CA HIS A 146 15.61 9.74 7.36
C HIS A 146 14.22 9.83 6.69
N TYR A 147 13.14 9.75 7.47
CA TYR A 147 11.76 9.80 6.94
C TYR A 147 11.26 11.21 6.71
N PHE A 148 11.77 12.18 7.47
CA PHE A 148 11.34 13.57 7.45
C PHE A 148 12.56 14.52 7.38
N PRO A 149 13.32 14.52 6.27
CA PRO A 149 14.60 15.24 6.17
C PRO A 149 14.46 16.76 6.22
N LEU A 150 13.25 17.30 6.09
CA LEU A 150 12.96 18.73 6.15
C LEU A 150 12.25 19.14 7.46
N ALA A 151 12.14 18.25 8.43
CA ALA A 151 11.50 18.53 9.72
C ALA A 151 12.54 18.82 10.79
N ASP A 152 12.28 19.84 11.58
CA ASP A 152 13.09 20.18 12.76
C ASP A 152 12.56 19.46 14.02
N PHE A 153 13.46 19.16 14.95
CA PHE A 153 13.08 18.59 16.23
C PHE A 153 12.68 19.71 17.18
N TYR A 154 11.43 19.68 17.62
CA TYR A 154 10.92 20.57 18.64
C TYR A 154 10.77 19.81 19.96
N SER A 155 11.45 20.28 21.02
CA SER A 155 11.22 19.83 22.40
C SER A 155 10.50 20.96 23.14
N PRO A 156 9.20 20.80 23.48
CA PRO A 156 8.54 21.79 24.31
C PRO A 156 9.24 21.83 25.66
N SER A 157 9.71 22.99 26.09
CA SER A 157 10.15 23.20 27.48
C SER A 157 8.95 22.88 28.39
N LEU A 158 9.12 21.91 29.26
CA LEU A 158 8.19 21.70 30.37
C LEU A 158 8.27 22.93 31.26
N GLU A 159 7.39 23.92 31.03
CA GLU A 159 7.14 24.96 32.03
C GLU A 159 6.63 24.23 33.26
N THR A 160 7.50 24.11 34.25
CA THR A 160 7.12 23.64 35.57
C THR A 160 6.04 24.60 36.11
N THR A 161 4.84 24.08 36.30
CA THR A 161 3.70 24.80 36.89
C THR A 161 3.90 25.06 38.38
N SER A 162 5.10 25.54 38.77
CA SER A 162 5.43 25.86 40.17
C SER A 162 5.14 27.34 40.57
N ASP A 163 4.78 28.23 39.63
CA ASP A 163 4.63 29.67 39.95
C ASP A 163 3.19 30.22 39.94
N LYS A 164 2.18 29.34 40.07
CA LYS A 164 0.78 29.81 40.28
C LYS A 164 0.24 29.52 41.67
N LYS A 165 1.03 29.77 42.71
CA LYS A 165 0.51 29.87 44.09
C LYS A 165 1.28 30.94 44.86
N ALA A 166 1.12 32.18 44.47
CA ALA A 166 1.37 33.34 45.31
C ALA A 166 0.82 34.59 44.63
N LYS A 167 -0.48 34.83 44.77
CA LYS A 167 -1.08 36.20 44.97
C LYS A 167 -2.53 36.02 45.32
#